data_42e15ca86a6a4d2e7e437eb4507538bc
#
_entry.id   42e15ca86a6a4d2e7e437eb4507538bc
#
_cell.length_a   1.000
_cell.length_b   1.000
_cell.length_c   1.000
_cell.angle_alpha   90.00
_cell.angle_beta   90.00
_cell.angle_gamma   90.00
#
_symmetry.space_group_name_H-M   'P 1'
#
loop_
_entity.id
_entity.type
_entity.pdbx_description
1 polymer ?
#
loop_
_entity_poly.entity_id
_entity_poly.type
_entity_poly.pdbx_seq_one_letter_code
_entity_poly.pdbx_strand_id
1 'polypeptide(L)'
;MKLVRMMVLAIASLGGFAIPPAAAEAIKWSGWGDEVFGRAQAEQRFVILDLEAVWCHWCHVMEKTTYADPQVVELMQSKYLPVRVDQDANPDLSSRYGDWGWPATIIFAPDGSEIAKIRGYIEPERMQALLKAVIDDPSPGPSVTEAFEVKPSTSAFLTKTQRAELLKNYDESFEEKLGGWGDSQKYIDADSLDYAFARAEAGDATAIKRARQTLDAAIALIDPVWGGVFQYSESGSWTHPHYEKIMSFQAQYLRQYSQAYALWQDPKYLDAARNIQRYLTSFLLSPDGAFYVSQDADLDRETDGHTYYALDDAARRKLGMPRIDNNIYARENGWAISGLVAFFDATKDPQALAAAERAANWVNQNRLLAEGGFRHGDNDRGGPFLGDAVAMGEAFLDLYAASGKRDWLNAAAKSGDFIAASFRDEAGGFFTSKTAEAKTGVFAKPAKLIDDQIQVARFMNLLGRYFGGDKYKEQATHAMQYLSGASTEMIRPLPGVLLADEENAVEPTHMTIVGHKDDPRAQALHAFARAFPARYKRLEWLDLREGPLPNPDVEYPDLGEPAAFACSNRICSYPSFTSAELQATVKQMAKLKPSRAALDR
;
A
#
# COMPACT_ATOMS: atom_id res chain seq x y z
N MET A 1 80.69 20.91 60.22
CA MET A 1 80.83 22.18 59.48
C MET A 1 81.16 21.89 58.07
N LYS A 2 80.31 22.09 57.15
CA LYS A 2 80.35 22.51 55.74
C LYS A 2 79.01 22.13 55.08
N LEU A 3 78.22 23.12 54.80
CA LEU A 3 77.01 23.03 54.01
C LEU A 3 77.36 22.66 52.57
N VAL A 4 76.63 21.67 52.06
CA VAL A 4 76.56 21.43 50.62
C VAL A 4 75.12 21.71 50.16
N ARG A 5 75.00 22.80 49.39
CA ARG A 5 73.75 23.16 48.70
C ARG A 5 73.53 22.22 47.54
N MET A 6 72.43 21.48 47.53
CA MET A 6 71.95 20.73 46.39
C MET A 6 70.99 21.58 45.58
N MET A 7 71.38 21.87 44.35
CA MET A 7 70.61 22.61 43.35
C MET A 7 69.68 21.62 42.64
N VAL A 8 68.37 21.73 42.84
CA VAL A 8 67.35 20.92 42.15
C VAL A 8 66.99 21.63 40.85
N LEU A 9 67.34 21.01 39.70
CA LEU A 9 66.86 21.41 38.38
C LEU A 9 65.41 20.92 38.22
N ALA A 10 64.46 21.84 38.09
CA ALA A 10 63.11 21.56 37.70
C ALA A 10 63.05 21.46 36.17
N ILE A 11 62.83 20.27 35.66
CA ILE A 11 62.51 20.03 34.25
C ILE A 11 61.00 20.29 34.09
N ALA A 12 60.62 21.40 33.48
CA ALA A 12 59.26 21.67 33.04
C ALA A 12 58.93 20.79 31.81
N SER A 13 58.17 19.70 32.02
CA SER A 13 57.59 18.94 30.93
C SER A 13 56.41 19.75 30.36
N LEU A 14 56.58 20.30 29.16
CA LEU A 14 55.48 20.80 28.33
C LEU A 14 54.64 19.60 27.87
N GLY A 15 53.60 19.28 28.67
CA GLY A 15 52.53 18.39 28.25
C GLY A 15 51.69 19.11 27.18
N GLY A 16 51.87 18.65 25.92
CA GLY A 16 50.97 19.06 24.85
C GLY A 16 49.57 18.57 25.17
N PHE A 17 48.66 19.46 25.50
CA PHE A 17 47.22 19.21 25.50
C PHE A 17 46.86 18.93 24.06
N ALA A 18 46.65 17.65 23.68
CA ALA A 18 45.91 17.29 22.51
C ALA A 18 44.47 17.82 22.68
N ILE A 19 44.15 18.87 21.94
CA ILE A 19 42.75 19.37 21.83
C ILE A 19 41.99 18.18 21.21
N PRO A 20 40.94 17.63 21.88
CA PRO A 20 40.13 16.63 21.22
C PRO A 20 39.56 17.24 19.95
N PRO A 21 39.49 16.47 18.85
CA PRO A 21 38.87 16.96 17.62
C PRO A 21 37.47 17.50 18.00
N ALA A 22 37.18 18.71 17.57
CA ALA A 22 35.84 19.28 17.73
C ALA A 22 34.85 18.26 17.19
N ALA A 23 33.85 17.88 17.99
CA ALA A 23 32.79 17.02 17.53
C ALA A 23 32.26 17.63 16.22
N ALA A 24 32.24 16.85 15.14
CA ALA A 24 31.75 17.33 13.86
C ALA A 24 30.33 17.87 14.07
N GLU A 25 30.09 19.10 13.63
CA GLU A 25 28.78 19.73 13.78
C GLU A 25 27.76 18.87 13.01
N ALA A 26 26.67 18.41 13.65
CA ALA A 26 25.68 17.57 13.04
C ALA A 26 25.03 18.24 11.82
N ILE A 27 24.63 17.47 10.81
CA ILE A 27 23.92 18.00 9.63
C ILE A 27 22.64 18.70 10.08
N LYS A 28 22.45 19.94 9.61
CA LYS A 28 21.25 20.73 9.87
C LYS A 28 20.18 20.41 8.80
N TRP A 29 19.39 19.41 9.05
CA TRP A 29 18.32 18.99 8.16
C TRP A 29 17.17 20.00 8.12
N SER A 30 16.67 20.29 6.91
CA SER A 30 15.43 21.04 6.67
C SER A 30 14.32 20.04 6.34
N GLY A 31 13.07 20.41 6.59
CA GLY A 31 11.91 19.68 6.07
C GLY A 31 11.67 20.01 4.60
N TRP A 32 10.79 19.23 3.95
CA TRP A 32 10.31 19.50 2.61
C TRP A 32 9.25 20.61 2.61
N GLY A 33 9.31 21.50 1.62
CA GLY A 33 8.34 22.59 1.45
C GLY A 33 8.58 23.37 0.16
N ASP A 34 7.63 24.20 -0.21
CA ASP A 34 7.66 25.01 -1.45
C ASP A 34 8.84 25.98 -1.49
N GLU A 35 9.36 26.35 -0.32
CA GLU A 35 10.50 27.26 -0.16
C GLU A 35 11.87 26.62 -0.45
N VAL A 36 11.95 25.26 -0.53
CA VAL A 36 13.25 24.56 -0.64
C VAL A 36 14.05 25.01 -1.86
N PHE A 37 13.46 25.04 -3.04
CA PHE A 37 14.17 25.43 -4.26
C PHE A 37 14.40 26.93 -4.35
N GLY A 38 13.47 27.76 -3.86
CA GLY A 38 13.67 29.22 -3.75
C GLY A 38 14.85 29.56 -2.85
N ARG A 39 14.99 28.85 -1.75
CA ARG A 39 16.12 28.98 -0.84
C ARG A 39 17.43 28.46 -1.47
N ALA A 40 17.37 27.30 -2.15
CA ALA A 40 18.52 26.71 -2.86
C ALA A 40 19.06 27.67 -3.94
N GLN A 41 18.19 28.33 -4.70
CA GLN A 41 18.56 29.35 -5.68
C GLN A 41 19.19 30.58 -5.04
N ALA A 42 18.60 31.10 -3.97
CA ALA A 42 19.13 32.28 -3.26
C ALA A 42 20.50 32.01 -2.63
N GLU A 43 20.72 30.81 -2.10
CA GLU A 43 21.98 30.39 -1.45
C GLU A 43 22.99 29.79 -2.46
N GLN A 44 22.63 29.60 -3.72
CA GLN A 44 23.41 28.90 -4.78
C GLN A 44 23.91 27.52 -4.33
N ARG A 45 23.02 26.72 -3.77
CA ARG A 45 23.30 25.38 -3.22
C ARG A 45 22.46 24.33 -3.94
N PHE A 46 23.03 23.15 -4.12
CA PHE A 46 22.25 21.98 -4.53
C PHE A 46 21.27 21.58 -3.42
N VAL A 47 20.18 20.87 -3.78
CA VAL A 47 19.32 20.24 -2.79
C VAL A 47 19.70 18.76 -2.72
N ILE A 48 19.94 18.24 -1.51
CA ILE A 48 20.07 16.81 -1.27
C ILE A 48 18.91 16.34 -0.40
N LEU A 49 18.06 15.50 -1.00
CA LEU A 49 16.90 14.89 -0.34
C LEU A 49 17.31 13.51 0.17
N ASP A 50 17.19 13.31 1.48
CA ASP A 50 17.20 12.02 2.16
C ASP A 50 15.74 11.60 2.39
N LEU A 51 15.26 10.66 1.57
CA LEU A 51 13.93 10.08 1.71
C LEU A 51 14.06 8.82 2.56
N GLU A 52 13.58 8.92 3.78
CA GLU A 52 13.68 7.88 4.80
C GLU A 52 12.29 7.43 5.28
N ALA A 53 12.25 6.49 6.22
CA ALA A 53 11.07 6.13 6.96
C ALA A 53 11.42 5.87 8.42
N VAL A 54 10.47 6.14 9.32
CA VAL A 54 10.65 5.92 10.78
C VAL A 54 11.03 4.48 11.10
N TRP A 55 10.54 3.52 10.35
CA TRP A 55 10.74 2.08 10.54
C TRP A 55 12.01 1.51 9.92
N CYS A 56 12.78 2.32 9.17
CA CYS A 56 13.80 1.85 8.22
C CYS A 56 15.15 1.57 8.89
N HIS A 57 15.53 0.30 9.03
CA HIS A 57 16.84 -0.13 9.54
C HIS A 57 18.03 0.52 8.82
N TRP A 58 18.07 0.46 7.47
CA TRP A 58 19.19 1.02 6.70
C TRP A 58 19.28 2.55 6.76
N CYS A 59 18.18 3.24 7.05
CA CYS A 59 18.19 4.68 7.31
C CYS A 59 18.92 4.97 8.62
N HIS A 60 18.66 4.18 9.68
CA HIS A 60 19.38 4.28 10.95
C HIS A 60 20.88 3.98 10.80
N VAL A 61 21.23 2.97 9.99
CA VAL A 61 22.64 2.67 9.66
C VAL A 61 23.30 3.87 8.98
N MET A 62 22.63 4.47 7.98
CA MET A 62 23.16 5.61 7.23
C MET A 62 23.34 6.85 8.12
N GLU A 63 22.42 7.09 9.06
CA GLU A 63 22.53 8.16 10.05
C GLU A 63 23.75 8.01 10.95
N LYS A 64 24.03 6.77 11.42
CA LYS A 64 25.16 6.47 12.31
C LYS A 64 26.52 6.52 11.62
N THR A 65 26.57 6.24 10.32
CA THR A 65 27.82 6.07 9.57
C THR A 65 28.03 7.22 8.59
N THR A 66 27.28 7.29 7.53
CA THR A 66 27.47 8.22 6.41
C THR A 66 27.24 9.68 6.83
N TYR A 67 26.14 9.93 7.51
CA TYR A 67 25.80 11.30 7.95
C TYR A 67 26.52 11.73 9.24
N ALA A 68 27.28 10.83 9.86
CA ALA A 68 28.21 11.14 10.95
C ALA A 68 29.66 11.36 10.49
N ASP A 69 29.99 11.05 9.23
CA ASP A 69 31.33 11.26 8.68
C ASP A 69 31.66 12.74 8.53
N PRO A 70 32.79 13.23 9.10
CA PRO A 70 33.09 14.66 9.10
C PRO A 70 33.23 15.29 7.72
N GLN A 71 33.71 14.55 6.71
CA GLN A 71 33.87 15.08 5.35
C GLN A 71 32.53 15.15 4.63
N VAL A 72 31.63 14.17 4.85
CA VAL A 72 30.26 14.22 4.34
C VAL A 72 29.51 15.41 4.94
N VAL A 73 29.59 15.59 6.27
CA VAL A 73 28.97 16.71 6.98
C VAL A 73 29.47 18.06 6.43
N GLU A 74 30.77 18.24 6.27
CA GLU A 74 31.37 19.48 5.73
C GLU A 74 30.86 19.80 4.31
N LEU A 75 30.87 18.79 3.41
CA LEU A 75 30.40 18.96 2.03
C LEU A 75 28.91 19.32 2.00
N MET A 76 28.09 18.58 2.75
CA MET A 76 26.63 18.81 2.80
C MET A 76 26.30 20.19 3.36
N GLN A 77 26.96 20.63 4.44
CA GLN A 77 26.69 21.94 5.03
C GLN A 77 27.16 23.11 4.16
N SER A 78 28.26 22.94 3.40
CA SER A 78 28.83 24.02 2.59
C SER A 78 28.25 24.17 1.19
N LYS A 79 27.83 23.08 0.54
CA LYS A 79 27.43 23.06 -0.89
C LYS A 79 26.01 22.62 -1.12
N TYR A 80 25.39 21.97 -0.15
CA TYR A 80 24.04 21.42 -0.28
C TYR A 80 23.08 22.03 0.73
N LEU A 81 21.82 22.09 0.39
CA LEU A 81 20.71 22.28 1.29
C LEU A 81 20.19 20.88 1.66
N PRO A 82 20.54 20.34 2.86
CA PRO A 82 20.08 19.03 3.27
C PRO A 82 18.59 19.06 3.63
N VAL A 83 17.84 18.16 3.02
CA VAL A 83 16.41 17.98 3.26
C VAL A 83 16.16 16.53 3.63
N ARG A 84 15.48 16.28 4.75
CA ARG A 84 15.11 14.96 5.22
C ARG A 84 13.61 14.83 5.28
N VAL A 85 13.08 13.71 4.78
CA VAL A 85 11.65 13.50 4.63
C VAL A 85 11.29 12.07 4.99
N ASP A 86 10.31 11.91 5.85
CA ASP A 86 9.63 10.65 6.06
C ASP A 86 8.67 10.38 4.90
N GLN A 87 8.87 9.25 4.22
CA GLN A 87 8.11 8.84 3.05
C GLN A 87 6.63 8.56 3.36
N ASP A 88 6.33 8.05 4.55
CA ASP A 88 4.94 7.77 4.95
C ASP A 88 4.15 9.07 5.11
N ALA A 89 4.78 10.13 5.61
CA ALA A 89 4.17 11.44 5.75
C ALA A 89 4.07 12.24 4.44
N ASN A 90 4.74 11.81 3.37
CA ASN A 90 4.87 12.57 2.11
C ASN A 90 4.60 11.71 0.87
N PRO A 91 3.33 11.31 0.61
CA PRO A 91 2.96 10.43 -0.50
C PRO A 91 3.40 10.91 -1.88
N ASP A 92 3.48 12.22 -2.14
CA ASP A 92 3.96 12.76 -3.43
C ASP A 92 5.42 12.41 -3.69
N LEU A 93 6.29 12.52 -2.66
CA LEU A 93 7.69 12.13 -2.75
C LEU A 93 7.84 10.61 -2.80
N SER A 94 7.10 9.89 -1.97
CA SER A 94 7.06 8.42 -1.98
C SER A 94 6.62 7.89 -3.33
N SER A 95 5.57 8.44 -3.93
CA SER A 95 5.09 8.07 -5.27
C SER A 95 6.13 8.31 -6.36
N ARG A 96 6.93 9.36 -6.23
CA ARG A 96 7.94 9.73 -7.23
C ARG A 96 9.24 8.93 -7.11
N TYR A 97 9.64 8.59 -5.88
CA TYR A 97 10.96 8.02 -5.59
C TYR A 97 10.94 6.67 -4.86
N GLY A 98 9.77 6.09 -4.61
CA GLY A 98 9.65 4.81 -3.89
C GLY A 98 10.40 3.65 -4.56
N ASP A 99 10.51 3.64 -5.88
CA ASP A 99 11.29 2.64 -6.62
C ASP A 99 12.80 2.67 -6.31
N TRP A 100 13.27 3.73 -5.66
CA TRP A 100 14.67 3.85 -5.21
C TRP A 100 14.90 3.28 -3.81
N GLY A 101 13.87 2.72 -3.17
CA GLY A 101 13.94 2.09 -1.85
C GLY A 101 14.20 3.09 -0.71
N TRP A 102 14.51 2.57 0.47
CA TRP A 102 14.79 3.37 1.66
C TRP A 102 16.09 2.92 2.32
N PRO A 103 16.98 3.89 2.64
CA PRO A 103 16.90 5.30 2.26
C PRO A 103 17.05 5.50 0.74
N ALA A 104 16.48 6.60 0.22
CA ALA A 104 16.77 7.05 -1.15
C ALA A 104 17.41 8.45 -1.09
N THR A 105 18.54 8.61 -1.80
CA THR A 105 19.23 9.90 -1.90
C THR A 105 18.98 10.51 -3.27
N ILE A 106 18.34 11.68 -3.31
CA ILE A 106 18.06 12.41 -4.54
C ILE A 106 18.77 13.76 -4.50
N ILE A 107 19.53 14.08 -5.55
CA ILE A 107 20.23 15.37 -5.65
C ILE A 107 19.59 16.17 -6.77
N PHE A 108 19.26 17.44 -6.46
CA PHE A 108 18.70 18.39 -7.40
C PHE A 108 19.60 19.59 -7.59
N ALA A 109 19.54 20.16 -8.79
CA ALA A 109 20.01 21.51 -9.04
C ALA A 109 19.10 22.53 -8.30
N PRO A 110 19.56 23.78 -8.13
CA PRO A 110 18.78 24.81 -7.44
C PRO A 110 17.41 25.10 -8.09
N ASP A 111 17.26 24.82 -9.37
CA ASP A 111 16.00 25.01 -10.13
C ASP A 111 15.02 23.83 -10.00
N GLY A 112 15.38 22.78 -9.24
CA GLY A 112 14.55 21.59 -9.02
C GLY A 112 14.71 20.51 -10.11
N SER A 113 15.65 20.66 -11.05
CA SER A 113 15.99 19.57 -11.98
C SER A 113 16.82 18.50 -11.26
N GLU A 114 16.57 17.21 -11.58
CA GLU A 114 17.27 16.09 -10.97
C GLU A 114 18.70 15.98 -11.53
N ILE A 115 19.68 15.71 -10.65
CA ILE A 115 21.08 15.44 -11.01
C ILE A 115 21.42 13.97 -10.79
N ALA A 116 21.02 13.41 -9.63
CA ALA A 116 21.32 12.03 -9.29
C ALA A 116 20.24 11.42 -8.40
N LYS A 117 19.99 10.12 -8.59
CA LYS A 117 19.13 9.29 -7.74
C LYS A 117 19.90 8.03 -7.34
N ILE A 118 20.02 7.78 -6.05
CA ILE A 118 20.79 6.65 -5.52
C ILE A 118 19.90 5.81 -4.63
N ARG A 119 19.95 4.51 -4.85
CA ARG A 119 19.17 3.53 -4.09
C ARG A 119 19.91 3.06 -2.85
N GLY A 120 19.20 3.03 -1.72
CA GLY A 120 19.63 2.36 -0.50
C GLY A 120 20.78 3.03 0.22
N TYR A 121 21.38 2.29 1.15
CA TYR A 121 22.51 2.73 1.94
C TYR A 121 23.73 3.09 1.09
N ILE A 122 24.38 4.19 1.42
CA ILE A 122 25.60 4.69 0.76
C ILE A 122 26.71 4.79 1.80
N GLU A 123 27.82 4.08 1.62
CA GLU A 123 29.00 4.19 2.49
C GLU A 123 29.61 5.60 2.47
N PRO A 124 30.26 6.05 3.57
CA PRO A 124 30.81 7.41 3.69
C PRO A 124 31.70 7.83 2.53
N GLU A 125 32.66 7.00 2.12
CA GLU A 125 33.61 7.30 1.03
C GLU A 125 32.90 7.44 -0.31
N ARG A 126 31.87 6.62 -0.55
CA ARG A 126 31.06 6.69 -1.76
C ARG A 126 30.19 7.96 -1.77
N MET A 127 29.63 8.34 -0.63
CA MET A 127 28.88 9.58 -0.49
C MET A 127 29.77 10.80 -0.73
N GLN A 128 30.98 10.84 -0.16
CA GLN A 128 31.96 11.91 -0.40
C GLN A 128 32.30 12.03 -1.90
N ALA A 129 32.54 10.89 -2.57
CA ALA A 129 32.84 10.87 -4.00
C ALA A 129 31.64 11.38 -4.84
N LEU A 130 30.42 10.97 -4.51
CA LEU A 130 29.19 11.43 -5.16
C LEU A 130 29.02 12.94 -5.01
N LEU A 131 29.12 13.47 -3.78
CA LEU A 131 28.96 14.90 -3.51
C LEU A 131 30.00 15.75 -4.23
N LYS A 132 31.25 15.31 -4.29
CA LYS A 132 32.31 16.00 -5.06
C LYS A 132 32.04 15.96 -6.56
N ALA A 133 31.64 14.79 -7.11
CA ALA A 133 31.36 14.64 -8.53
C ALA A 133 30.21 15.59 -8.98
N VAL A 134 29.15 15.75 -8.19
CA VAL A 134 28.05 16.68 -8.50
C VAL A 134 28.51 18.14 -8.43
N ILE A 135 29.43 18.48 -7.52
CA ILE A 135 30.00 19.85 -7.46
C ILE A 135 30.86 20.15 -8.69
N ASP A 136 31.63 19.16 -9.15
CA ASP A 136 32.53 19.31 -10.29
C ASP A 136 31.78 19.30 -11.64
N ASP A 137 30.74 18.46 -11.76
CA ASP A 137 29.87 18.37 -12.94
C ASP A 137 28.40 18.16 -12.50
N PRO A 138 27.59 19.21 -12.49
CA PRO A 138 26.17 19.15 -12.12
C PRO A 138 25.25 18.67 -13.25
N SER A 139 25.78 18.12 -14.33
CA SER A 139 24.97 17.53 -15.41
C SER A 139 24.17 16.32 -14.89
N PRO A 140 22.96 16.06 -15.42
CA PRO A 140 22.18 14.89 -15.05
C PRO A 140 22.95 13.59 -15.26
N GLY A 141 23.07 12.80 -14.18
CA GLY A 141 23.76 11.51 -14.21
C GLY A 141 22.89 10.39 -14.83
N PRO A 142 23.45 9.17 -14.99
CA PRO A 142 22.77 8.05 -15.66
C PRO A 142 21.50 7.56 -14.95
N SER A 143 21.30 7.92 -13.67
CA SER A 143 20.09 7.61 -12.92
C SER A 143 18.93 8.54 -13.24
N VAL A 144 19.17 9.65 -13.92
CA VAL A 144 18.14 10.59 -14.37
C VAL A 144 17.74 10.20 -15.78
N THR A 145 16.64 9.52 -15.89
CA THR A 145 16.04 9.16 -17.19
C THR A 145 14.83 10.05 -17.45
N GLU A 146 14.56 10.30 -18.74
CA GLU A 146 13.32 10.98 -19.13
C GLU A 146 12.13 10.17 -18.58
N ALA A 147 11.14 10.90 -18.03
CA ALA A 147 9.92 10.27 -17.58
C ALA A 147 9.21 9.61 -18.78
N PHE A 148 8.90 8.33 -18.62
CA PHE A 148 8.15 7.60 -19.63
C PHE A 148 6.74 8.20 -19.76
N GLU A 149 6.39 8.71 -20.94
CA GLU A 149 5.08 9.27 -21.23
C GLU A 149 4.16 8.21 -21.84
N VAL A 150 3.19 7.74 -21.07
CA VAL A 150 2.19 6.80 -21.54
C VAL A 150 1.27 7.48 -22.55
N LYS A 151 1.11 6.88 -23.73
CA LYS A 151 0.08 7.24 -24.69
C LYS A 151 -1.15 6.37 -24.44
N PRO A 152 -2.27 6.94 -23.95
CA PRO A 152 -3.46 6.15 -23.68
C PRO A 152 -3.98 5.45 -24.94
N SER A 153 -4.47 4.25 -24.79
CA SER A 153 -5.14 3.50 -25.86
C SER A 153 -6.55 4.08 -26.11
N THR A 154 -7.06 3.87 -27.30
CA THR A 154 -8.49 4.14 -27.60
C THR A 154 -9.41 3.05 -27.02
N SER A 155 -8.87 1.89 -26.66
CA SER A 155 -9.59 0.78 -26.07
C SER A 155 -9.37 0.71 -24.56
N ALA A 156 -10.43 0.49 -23.81
CA ALA A 156 -10.37 0.18 -22.38
C ALA A 156 -10.03 -1.29 -22.09
N PHE A 157 -9.78 -2.08 -23.13
CA PHE A 157 -9.47 -3.50 -23.02
C PHE A 157 -8.10 -3.79 -23.62
N LEU A 158 -7.39 -4.72 -23.02
CA LEU A 158 -6.17 -5.27 -23.57
C LEU A 158 -6.46 -6.02 -24.88
N THR A 159 -5.58 -5.87 -25.87
CA THR A 159 -5.57 -6.75 -27.04
C THR A 159 -5.15 -8.17 -26.66
N LYS A 160 -5.45 -9.16 -27.51
CA LYS A 160 -5.00 -10.55 -27.30
C LYS A 160 -3.49 -10.65 -27.12
N THR A 161 -2.73 -9.88 -27.90
CA THR A 161 -1.26 -9.87 -27.83
C THR A 161 -0.77 -9.32 -26.50
N GLN A 162 -1.27 -8.14 -26.07
CA GLN A 162 -0.91 -7.56 -24.79
C GLN A 162 -1.21 -8.48 -23.62
N ARG A 163 -2.40 -9.11 -23.61
CA ARG A 163 -2.77 -10.06 -22.57
C ARG A 163 -1.88 -11.29 -22.56
N ALA A 164 -1.55 -11.85 -23.73
CA ALA A 164 -0.68 -13.01 -23.82
C ALA A 164 0.75 -12.69 -23.31
N GLU A 165 1.24 -11.49 -23.59
CA GLU A 165 2.56 -11.03 -23.12
C GLU A 165 2.58 -10.81 -21.61
N LEU A 166 1.57 -10.13 -21.06
CA LEU A 166 1.45 -9.93 -19.60
C LEU A 166 1.30 -11.27 -18.86
N LEU A 167 0.53 -12.22 -19.41
CA LEU A 167 0.41 -13.56 -18.86
C LEU A 167 1.74 -14.32 -18.88
N LYS A 168 2.48 -14.22 -19.98
CA LYS A 168 3.81 -14.81 -20.09
C LYS A 168 4.76 -14.24 -19.04
N ASN A 169 4.84 -12.91 -18.90
CA ASN A 169 5.69 -12.26 -17.92
C ASN A 169 5.30 -12.64 -16.47
N TYR A 170 4.00 -12.72 -16.18
CA TYR A 170 3.49 -13.20 -14.90
C TYR A 170 3.88 -14.66 -14.63
N ASP A 171 3.73 -15.56 -15.61
CA ASP A 171 4.07 -16.96 -15.43
C ASP A 171 5.59 -17.19 -15.30
N GLU A 172 6.41 -16.45 -16.05
CA GLU A 172 7.89 -16.53 -16.01
C GLU A 172 8.49 -15.91 -14.74
N SER A 173 7.80 -14.97 -14.09
CA SER A 173 8.25 -14.37 -12.83
C SER A 173 8.02 -15.24 -11.59
N PHE A 174 7.29 -16.35 -11.71
CA PHE A 174 7.04 -17.25 -10.59
C PHE A 174 8.25 -18.14 -10.30
N GLU A 175 8.71 -18.16 -9.05
CA GLU A 175 9.81 -19.03 -8.62
C GLU A 175 9.25 -20.39 -8.17
N GLU A 176 9.48 -21.41 -8.99
CA GLU A 176 8.85 -22.76 -8.83
C GLU A 176 9.37 -23.54 -7.61
N LYS A 177 10.58 -23.25 -7.10
CA LYS A 177 11.19 -24.01 -6.02
C LYS A 177 10.76 -23.52 -4.64
N LEU A 178 10.83 -22.22 -4.40
CA LEU A 178 10.56 -21.60 -3.10
C LEU A 178 9.20 -20.89 -3.05
N GLY A 179 8.55 -20.73 -4.19
CA GLY A 179 7.30 -19.97 -4.31
C GLY A 179 7.51 -18.45 -4.30
N GLY A 180 6.44 -17.76 -4.68
CA GLY A 180 6.43 -16.30 -4.81
C GLY A 180 6.78 -15.82 -6.20
N TRP A 181 6.42 -14.57 -6.49
CA TRP A 181 6.79 -13.88 -7.72
C TRP A 181 7.99 -12.98 -7.43
N GLY A 182 9.02 -13.06 -8.27
CA GLY A 182 10.33 -12.44 -8.05
C GLY A 182 11.33 -13.38 -7.36
N ASP A 183 12.63 -13.14 -7.59
CA ASP A 183 13.73 -14.03 -7.24
C ASP A 183 14.63 -13.53 -6.12
N SER A 184 14.88 -12.23 -6.01
CA SER A 184 15.86 -11.66 -5.08
C SER A 184 15.25 -11.34 -3.70
N GLN A 185 14.09 -10.74 -3.68
CA GLN A 185 13.33 -10.41 -2.49
C GLN A 185 12.07 -11.28 -2.42
N LYS A 186 11.77 -11.83 -1.24
CA LYS A 186 10.60 -12.68 -1.00
C LYS A 186 9.60 -11.97 -0.09
N TYR A 187 8.43 -11.73 -0.65
CA TYR A 187 7.23 -11.23 0.01
C TYR A 187 6.02 -11.67 -0.82
N ILE A 188 4.83 -11.51 -0.31
CA ILE A 188 3.64 -11.71 -1.14
C ILE A 188 3.42 -10.48 -2.00
N ASP A 189 3.65 -10.60 -3.30
CA ASP A 189 3.17 -9.60 -4.27
C ASP A 189 1.66 -9.67 -4.36
N ALA A 190 0.98 -8.57 -3.97
CA ALA A 190 -0.47 -8.56 -3.80
C ALA A 190 -1.21 -8.86 -5.08
N ASP A 191 -0.86 -8.20 -6.15
CA ASP A 191 -1.55 -8.33 -7.43
C ASP A 191 -1.33 -9.70 -8.05
N SER A 192 -0.11 -10.25 -7.91
CA SER A 192 0.21 -11.60 -8.38
C SER A 192 -0.61 -12.68 -7.67
N LEU A 193 -0.71 -12.57 -6.33
CA LEU A 193 -1.50 -13.53 -5.57
C LEU A 193 -3.01 -13.35 -5.80
N ASP A 194 -3.50 -12.11 -5.91
CA ASP A 194 -4.90 -11.82 -6.23
C ASP A 194 -5.29 -12.36 -7.61
N TYR A 195 -4.39 -12.24 -8.59
CA TYR A 195 -4.61 -12.84 -9.93
C TYR A 195 -4.59 -14.38 -9.86
N ALA A 196 -3.70 -14.96 -9.04
CA ALA A 196 -3.73 -16.40 -8.79
C ALA A 196 -5.03 -16.86 -8.12
N PHE A 197 -5.58 -16.09 -7.17
CA PHE A 197 -6.89 -16.37 -6.58
C PHE A 197 -8.03 -16.31 -7.60
N ALA A 198 -8.05 -15.32 -8.47
CA ALA A 198 -9.07 -15.24 -9.54
C ALA A 198 -9.03 -16.45 -10.45
N ARG A 199 -7.85 -16.92 -10.85
CA ARG A 199 -7.68 -18.16 -11.64
C ARG A 199 -8.04 -19.41 -10.83
N ALA A 200 -7.70 -19.44 -9.54
CA ALA A 200 -8.05 -20.56 -8.64
C ALA A 200 -9.58 -20.70 -8.46
N GLU A 201 -10.31 -19.60 -8.35
CA GLU A 201 -11.78 -19.59 -8.33
C GLU A 201 -12.37 -20.18 -9.63
N ALA A 202 -11.69 -19.97 -10.76
CA ALA A 202 -12.05 -20.57 -12.05
C ALA A 202 -11.61 -22.04 -12.18
N GLY A 203 -10.93 -22.63 -11.19
CA GLY A 203 -10.50 -24.03 -11.16
C GLY A 203 -9.13 -24.30 -11.78
N ASP A 204 -8.30 -23.27 -11.99
CA ASP A 204 -6.93 -23.44 -12.52
C ASP A 204 -6.03 -24.12 -11.49
N ALA A 205 -5.65 -25.36 -11.75
CA ALA A 205 -4.83 -26.18 -10.85
C ALA A 205 -3.41 -25.61 -10.64
N THR A 206 -2.84 -24.96 -11.66
CA THR A 206 -1.51 -24.33 -11.56
C THR A 206 -1.58 -23.10 -10.65
N ALA A 207 -2.59 -22.26 -10.80
CA ALA A 207 -2.80 -21.10 -9.96
C ALA A 207 -3.07 -21.51 -8.50
N ILE A 208 -3.87 -22.55 -8.27
CA ILE A 208 -4.09 -23.11 -6.92
C ILE A 208 -2.76 -23.55 -6.29
N LYS A 209 -1.94 -24.30 -7.04
CA LYS A 209 -0.63 -24.78 -6.56
C LYS A 209 0.27 -23.60 -6.19
N ARG A 210 0.44 -22.61 -7.09
CA ARG A 210 1.32 -21.46 -6.92
C ARG A 210 0.88 -20.56 -5.77
N ALA A 211 -0.42 -20.27 -5.66
CA ALA A 211 -0.97 -19.50 -4.57
C ALA A 211 -0.72 -20.16 -3.21
N ARG A 212 -1.01 -21.47 -3.09
CA ARG A 212 -0.77 -22.20 -1.85
C ARG A 212 0.72 -22.28 -1.50
N GLN A 213 1.59 -22.54 -2.48
CA GLN A 213 3.04 -22.58 -2.26
C GLN A 213 3.57 -21.23 -1.76
N THR A 214 3.12 -20.12 -2.33
CA THR A 214 3.51 -18.77 -1.90
C THR A 214 3.05 -18.48 -0.48
N LEU A 215 1.77 -18.74 -0.19
CA LEU A 215 1.20 -18.53 1.15
C LEU A 215 1.89 -19.38 2.21
N ASP A 216 2.16 -20.66 1.90
CA ASP A 216 2.84 -21.57 2.83
C ASP A 216 4.25 -21.09 3.16
N ALA A 217 4.98 -20.62 2.17
CA ALA A 217 6.33 -20.08 2.35
C ALA A 217 6.32 -18.72 3.10
N ALA A 218 5.36 -17.86 2.81
CA ALA A 218 5.26 -16.53 3.41
C ALA A 218 4.88 -16.54 4.90
N ILE A 219 4.40 -17.68 5.46
CA ILE A 219 4.22 -17.84 6.91
C ILE A 219 5.52 -17.57 7.67
N ALA A 220 6.69 -17.83 7.06
CA ALA A 220 7.99 -17.56 7.66
C ALA A 220 8.24 -16.06 7.95
N LEU A 221 7.49 -15.17 7.30
CA LEU A 221 7.54 -13.73 7.56
C LEU A 221 6.60 -13.27 8.69
N ILE A 222 5.82 -14.16 9.29
CA ILE A 222 4.96 -13.80 10.42
C ILE A 222 5.76 -13.97 11.70
N ASP A 223 5.83 -12.92 12.52
CA ASP A 223 6.48 -12.99 13.84
C ASP A 223 5.80 -14.04 14.72
N PRO A 224 6.51 -15.12 15.11
CA PRO A 224 5.91 -16.22 15.86
C PRO A 224 5.51 -15.84 17.29
N VAL A 225 6.04 -14.72 17.83
CA VAL A 225 5.82 -14.32 19.23
C VAL A 225 4.65 -13.33 19.33
N TRP A 226 4.75 -12.18 18.64
CA TRP A 226 3.74 -11.13 18.74
C TRP A 226 2.75 -11.14 17.57
N GLY A 227 3.03 -11.88 16.50
CA GLY A 227 2.30 -11.79 15.24
C GLY A 227 2.74 -10.57 14.44
N GLY A 228 1.95 -10.28 13.40
CA GLY A 228 2.32 -9.26 12.42
C GLY A 228 3.36 -9.79 11.43
N VAL A 229 3.49 -9.10 10.31
CA VAL A 229 4.31 -9.51 9.17
C VAL A 229 5.53 -8.63 9.07
N PHE A 230 6.70 -9.22 8.93
CA PHE A 230 7.93 -8.54 8.55
C PHE A 230 7.87 -8.12 7.08
N GLN A 231 8.56 -7.06 6.71
CA GLN A 231 8.41 -6.41 5.41
C GLN A 231 8.69 -7.37 4.24
N TYR A 232 9.87 -7.92 4.15
CA TYR A 232 10.29 -8.89 3.11
C TYR A 232 11.45 -9.72 3.62
N SER A 233 11.83 -10.74 2.85
CA SER A 233 13.06 -11.49 3.07
C SER A 233 13.99 -11.34 1.88
N GLU A 234 15.28 -11.25 2.13
CA GLU A 234 16.30 -11.07 1.10
C GLU A 234 16.98 -12.38 0.67
N SER A 235 17.93 -12.27 -0.24
CA SER A 235 18.79 -13.39 -0.72
C SER A 235 18.00 -14.54 -1.37
N GLY A 236 16.83 -14.26 -1.95
CA GLY A 236 15.98 -15.24 -2.61
C GLY A 236 15.36 -16.30 -1.68
N SER A 237 15.44 -16.10 -0.36
CA SER A 237 14.95 -17.01 0.68
C SER A 237 13.79 -16.37 1.45
N TRP A 238 12.95 -17.14 2.12
CA TRP A 238 11.90 -16.66 3.01
C TRP A 238 12.35 -16.53 4.48
N THR A 239 13.62 -16.82 4.79
CA THR A 239 14.12 -16.96 6.17
C THR A 239 15.14 -15.91 6.61
N HIS A 240 15.33 -14.84 5.83
CA HIS A 240 16.19 -13.70 6.18
C HIS A 240 15.38 -12.41 6.17
N PRO A 241 14.43 -12.25 7.13
CA PRO A 241 13.50 -11.15 7.10
C PRO A 241 14.14 -9.80 7.41
N HIS A 242 13.64 -8.77 6.79
CA HIS A 242 13.72 -7.39 7.23
C HIS A 242 12.58 -7.16 8.20
N TYR A 243 12.89 -6.72 9.41
CA TYR A 243 12.00 -6.82 10.57
C TYR A 243 11.00 -5.68 10.71
N GLU A 244 10.98 -4.74 9.78
CA GLU A 244 10.00 -3.67 9.70
C GLU A 244 8.57 -4.24 9.62
N LYS A 245 7.64 -3.67 10.40
CA LYS A 245 6.22 -4.04 10.36
C LYS A 245 5.37 -2.86 9.92
N ILE A 246 5.10 -2.80 8.63
CA ILE A 246 4.45 -1.67 7.95
C ILE A 246 2.99 -2.00 7.68
N MET A 247 2.07 -1.04 7.84
CA MET A 247 0.62 -1.27 7.72
C MET A 247 0.22 -1.88 6.37
N SER A 248 0.83 -1.47 5.26
CA SER A 248 0.50 -2.03 3.95
C SER A 248 0.66 -3.55 3.90
N PHE A 249 1.77 -4.08 4.44
CA PHE A 249 2.00 -5.53 4.53
C PHE A 249 1.05 -6.21 5.50
N GLN A 250 0.77 -5.59 6.67
CA GLN A 250 -0.15 -6.16 7.65
C GLN A 250 -1.55 -6.33 7.05
N ALA A 251 -2.08 -5.28 6.45
CA ALA A 251 -3.43 -5.25 5.88
C ALA A 251 -3.56 -6.22 4.70
N GLN A 252 -2.57 -6.19 3.80
CA GLN A 252 -2.53 -7.05 2.62
C GLN A 252 -2.49 -8.54 2.99
N TYR A 253 -1.58 -8.94 3.88
CA TYR A 253 -1.45 -10.34 4.30
C TYR A 253 -2.69 -10.80 5.07
N LEU A 254 -3.25 -9.94 5.94
CA LEU A 254 -4.51 -10.26 6.63
C LEU A 254 -5.63 -10.55 5.65
N ARG A 255 -5.80 -9.72 4.62
CA ARG A 255 -6.80 -9.93 3.56
C ARG A 255 -6.55 -11.22 2.81
N GLN A 256 -5.33 -11.48 2.38
CA GLN A 256 -4.98 -12.64 1.56
C GLN A 256 -5.07 -13.96 2.30
N TYR A 257 -4.61 -14.05 3.56
CA TYR A 257 -4.79 -15.25 4.37
C TYR A 257 -6.26 -15.50 4.71
N SER A 258 -7.05 -14.45 4.93
CA SER A 258 -8.49 -14.57 5.14
C SER A 258 -9.19 -15.11 3.89
N GLN A 259 -8.85 -14.61 2.70
CA GLN A 259 -9.37 -15.12 1.42
C GLN A 259 -8.94 -16.57 1.16
N ALA A 260 -7.68 -16.91 1.43
CA ALA A 260 -7.17 -18.28 1.31
C ALA A 260 -7.94 -19.25 2.23
N TYR A 261 -8.21 -18.84 3.46
CA TYR A 261 -9.04 -19.63 4.37
C TYR A 261 -10.47 -19.76 3.86
N ALA A 262 -11.07 -18.70 3.35
CA ALA A 262 -12.41 -18.77 2.75
C ALA A 262 -12.46 -19.74 1.55
N LEU A 263 -11.45 -19.75 0.69
CA LEU A 263 -11.35 -20.64 -0.48
C LEU A 263 -11.11 -22.11 -0.11
N TRP A 264 -10.21 -22.38 0.81
CA TRP A 264 -9.68 -23.76 1.00
C TRP A 264 -9.96 -24.35 2.37
N GLN A 265 -10.47 -23.59 3.34
CA GLN A 265 -10.78 -23.99 4.72
C GLN A 265 -9.57 -24.64 5.42
N ASP A 266 -8.35 -24.26 5.05
CA ASP A 266 -7.12 -24.79 5.63
C ASP A 266 -6.80 -24.03 6.94
N PRO A 267 -6.75 -24.70 8.10
CA PRO A 267 -6.57 -24.04 9.38
C PRO A 267 -5.29 -23.19 9.49
N LYS A 268 -4.21 -23.57 8.78
CA LYS A 268 -2.96 -22.80 8.82
C LYS A 268 -3.12 -21.36 8.32
N TYR A 269 -4.01 -21.13 7.33
CA TYR A 269 -4.29 -19.78 6.82
C TYR A 269 -5.13 -18.97 7.80
N LEU A 270 -6.04 -19.64 8.53
CA LEU A 270 -6.77 -18.99 9.61
C LEU A 270 -5.84 -18.58 10.75
N ASP A 271 -4.90 -19.45 11.13
CA ASP A 271 -3.94 -19.15 12.18
C ASP A 271 -3.00 -17.99 11.79
N ALA A 272 -2.56 -17.96 10.54
CA ALA A 272 -1.80 -16.83 9.99
C ALA A 272 -2.61 -15.52 10.07
N ALA A 273 -3.84 -15.52 9.58
CA ALA A 273 -4.73 -14.35 9.64
C ALA A 273 -5.00 -13.88 11.08
N ARG A 274 -5.24 -14.80 12.04
CA ARG A 274 -5.42 -14.48 13.46
C ARG A 274 -4.17 -13.85 14.09
N ASN A 275 -2.99 -14.34 13.76
CA ASN A 275 -1.73 -13.78 14.27
C ASN A 275 -1.54 -12.34 13.79
N ILE A 276 -1.86 -12.05 12.54
CA ILE A 276 -1.77 -10.71 11.98
C ILE A 276 -2.84 -9.79 12.59
N GLN A 277 -4.09 -10.24 12.66
CA GLN A 277 -5.19 -9.48 13.26
C GLN A 277 -4.91 -9.14 14.72
N ARG A 278 -4.39 -10.11 15.51
CA ARG A 278 -3.97 -9.90 16.90
C ARG A 278 -2.90 -8.81 17.00
N TYR A 279 -1.90 -8.83 16.12
CA TYR A 279 -0.86 -7.82 16.10
C TYR A 279 -1.44 -6.43 15.81
N LEU A 280 -2.27 -6.29 14.78
CA LEU A 280 -2.93 -5.02 14.43
C LEU A 280 -3.68 -4.44 15.63
N THR A 281 -4.48 -5.26 16.31
CA THR A 281 -5.34 -4.78 17.40
C THR A 281 -4.62 -4.62 18.75
N SER A 282 -3.47 -5.28 18.94
CA SER A 282 -2.70 -5.20 20.19
C SER A 282 -1.59 -4.16 20.17
N PHE A 283 -1.05 -3.82 18.99
CA PHE A 283 0.12 -2.96 18.86
C PHE A 283 -0.12 -1.71 18.01
N LEU A 284 -0.89 -1.81 16.92
CA LEU A 284 -1.11 -0.69 16.02
C LEU A 284 -2.47 0.01 16.19
N LEU A 285 -3.39 -0.53 16.98
CA LEU A 285 -4.66 0.13 17.27
C LEU A 285 -4.44 1.26 18.28
N SER A 286 -4.78 2.49 17.88
CA SER A 286 -4.73 3.64 18.77
C SER A 286 -5.88 3.61 19.81
N PRO A 287 -5.74 4.33 20.92
CA PRO A 287 -6.82 4.47 21.90
C PRO A 287 -8.12 5.05 21.33
N ASP A 288 -8.00 5.87 20.26
CA ASP A 288 -9.12 6.52 19.60
C ASP A 288 -9.80 5.63 18.54
N GLY A 289 -9.24 4.46 18.26
CA GLY A 289 -9.85 3.43 17.41
C GLY A 289 -9.41 3.43 15.95
N ALA A 290 -8.49 4.31 15.55
CA ALA A 290 -7.80 4.24 14.27
C ALA A 290 -6.45 3.52 14.40
N PHE A 291 -5.79 3.23 13.29
CA PHE A 291 -4.53 2.48 13.29
C PHE A 291 -3.32 3.36 13.02
N TYR A 292 -2.25 3.11 13.75
CA TYR A 292 -0.91 3.62 13.54
C TYR A 292 -0.26 3.00 12.30
N VAL A 293 0.76 3.67 11.73
CA VAL A 293 1.27 3.34 10.40
C VAL A 293 2.26 2.18 10.40
N SER A 294 3.15 2.06 11.42
CA SER A 294 4.23 1.07 11.38
C SER A 294 4.88 0.83 12.75
N GLN A 295 5.71 -0.21 12.80
CA GLN A 295 6.65 -0.46 13.88
C GLN A 295 8.07 -0.61 13.30
N ASP A 296 9.04 0.02 13.97
CA ASP A 296 10.46 0.00 13.62
C ASP A 296 11.02 -1.43 13.61
N ALA A 297 12.00 -1.67 12.74
CA ALA A 297 12.77 -2.90 12.72
C ALA A 297 13.61 -3.06 13.99
N ASP A 298 14.21 -1.97 14.47
CA ASP A 298 15.20 -1.97 15.54
C ASP A 298 14.59 -1.50 16.86
N LEU A 299 15.05 -2.10 17.97
CA LEU A 299 14.65 -1.61 19.30
C LEU A 299 15.25 -0.23 19.56
N ASP A 300 16.52 -0.09 19.28
CA ASP A 300 17.31 1.12 19.45
C ASP A 300 18.59 1.07 18.57
N ARG A 301 19.51 2.02 18.80
CA ARG A 301 20.77 2.11 18.04
C ARG A 301 21.76 0.95 18.30
N GLU A 302 21.56 0.16 19.33
CA GLU A 302 22.48 -0.92 19.76
C GLU A 302 21.88 -2.31 19.53
N THR A 303 20.55 -2.42 19.56
CA THR A 303 19.80 -3.66 19.43
C THR A 303 19.01 -3.68 18.15
N ASP A 304 19.57 -4.30 17.13
CA ASP A 304 18.94 -4.47 15.81
C ASP A 304 17.77 -5.47 15.84
N GLY A 305 16.98 -5.47 14.76
CA GLY A 305 15.83 -6.34 14.62
C GLY A 305 16.17 -7.83 14.68
N HIS A 306 17.31 -8.24 14.10
CA HIS A 306 17.72 -9.64 14.14
C HIS A 306 17.94 -10.13 15.58
N THR A 307 18.62 -9.35 16.39
CA THR A 307 18.86 -9.64 17.81
C THR A 307 17.55 -9.61 18.61
N TYR A 308 16.72 -8.59 18.38
CA TYR A 308 15.49 -8.38 19.14
C TYR A 308 14.41 -9.43 18.85
N TYR A 309 14.11 -9.71 17.59
CA TYR A 309 13.03 -10.60 17.21
C TYR A 309 13.36 -12.08 17.40
N ALA A 310 14.62 -12.44 17.66
CA ALA A 310 15.01 -13.78 18.12
C ALA A 310 14.58 -14.09 19.57
N LEU A 311 14.19 -13.07 20.35
CA LEU A 311 13.82 -13.22 21.77
C LEU A 311 12.36 -13.69 21.93
N ASP A 312 12.09 -14.34 23.07
CA ASP A 312 10.73 -14.68 23.51
C ASP A 312 9.96 -13.45 24.05
N ASP A 313 8.67 -13.61 24.34
CA ASP A 313 7.79 -12.53 24.83
C ASP A 313 8.30 -11.89 26.13
N ALA A 314 8.79 -12.71 27.09
CA ALA A 314 9.26 -12.21 28.37
C ALA A 314 10.53 -11.34 28.22
N ALA A 315 11.46 -11.78 27.39
CA ALA A 315 12.69 -11.05 27.11
C ALA A 315 12.43 -9.75 26.34
N ARG A 316 11.55 -9.77 25.31
CA ARG A 316 11.14 -8.57 24.58
C ARG A 316 10.48 -7.53 25.51
N ARG A 317 9.53 -7.95 26.35
CA ARG A 317 8.86 -7.05 27.29
C ARG A 317 9.81 -6.44 28.31
N LYS A 318 10.85 -7.17 28.70
CA LYS A 318 11.88 -6.66 29.63
C LYS A 318 12.76 -5.60 28.98
N LEU A 319 13.11 -5.75 27.72
CA LEU A 319 13.94 -4.79 26.98
C LEU A 319 13.14 -3.55 26.53
N GLY A 320 11.85 -3.70 26.31
CA GLY A 320 11.00 -2.67 25.73
C GLY A 320 10.45 -3.11 24.37
N MET A 321 9.96 -2.15 23.60
CA MET A 321 9.32 -2.39 22.31
C MET A 321 9.93 -1.46 21.26
N PRO A 322 10.25 -1.97 20.04
CA PRO A 322 10.61 -1.11 18.93
C PRO A 322 9.60 0.00 18.71
N ARG A 323 10.08 1.16 18.31
CA ARG A 323 9.25 2.37 18.16
C ARG A 323 8.05 2.09 17.25
N ILE A 324 6.87 2.51 17.71
CA ILE A 324 5.68 2.58 16.86
C ILE A 324 5.59 4.01 16.33
N ASP A 325 5.43 4.13 15.03
CA ASP A 325 5.09 5.41 14.42
C ASP A 325 3.59 5.67 14.65
N ASN A 326 3.32 6.62 15.54
CA ASN A 326 1.97 6.93 16.00
C ASN A 326 1.19 7.86 15.05
N ASN A 327 1.72 8.14 13.86
CA ASN A 327 0.95 8.85 12.85
C ASN A 327 -0.25 8.01 12.40
N ILE A 328 -1.33 8.67 12.03
CA ILE A 328 -2.58 8.06 11.57
C ILE A 328 -2.91 8.66 10.21
N TYR A 329 -2.69 7.87 9.17
CA TYR A 329 -2.92 8.26 7.79
C TYR A 329 -4.20 7.63 7.24
N ALA A 330 -4.90 8.34 6.35
CA ALA A 330 -6.17 7.89 5.80
C ALA A 330 -6.00 6.63 4.94
N ARG A 331 -4.98 6.59 4.08
CA ARG A 331 -4.68 5.47 3.18
C ARG A 331 -4.43 4.18 3.96
N GLU A 332 -3.57 4.22 4.96
CA GLU A 332 -3.19 3.08 5.81
C GLU A 332 -4.38 2.55 6.61
N ASN A 333 -5.23 3.44 7.07
CA ASN A 333 -6.49 3.05 7.72
C ASN A 333 -7.47 2.42 6.73
N GLY A 334 -7.58 2.92 5.49
CA GLY A 334 -8.36 2.28 4.43
C GLY A 334 -7.93 0.84 4.21
N TRP A 335 -6.63 0.58 4.09
CA TRP A 335 -6.10 -0.78 3.95
C TRP A 335 -6.38 -1.67 5.17
N ALA A 336 -6.18 -1.14 6.39
CA ALA A 336 -6.46 -1.87 7.63
C ALA A 336 -7.95 -2.26 7.73
N ILE A 337 -8.86 -1.35 7.36
CA ILE A 337 -10.31 -1.59 7.34
C ILE A 337 -10.64 -2.72 6.37
N SER A 338 -10.14 -2.68 5.13
CA SER A 338 -10.37 -3.74 4.13
C SER A 338 -9.83 -5.10 4.59
N GLY A 339 -8.63 -5.13 5.20
CA GLY A 339 -8.07 -6.34 5.79
C GLY A 339 -8.92 -6.93 6.92
N LEU A 340 -9.43 -6.08 7.82
CA LEU A 340 -10.30 -6.50 8.93
C LEU A 340 -11.67 -6.96 8.45
N VAL A 341 -12.23 -6.34 7.43
CA VAL A 341 -13.49 -6.78 6.81
C VAL A 341 -13.31 -8.15 6.16
N ALA A 342 -12.22 -8.37 5.41
CA ALA A 342 -11.92 -9.69 4.85
C ALA A 342 -11.77 -10.77 5.95
N PHE A 343 -11.15 -10.43 7.07
CA PHE A 343 -11.04 -11.32 8.22
C PHE A 343 -12.41 -11.60 8.86
N PHE A 344 -13.25 -10.60 9.01
CA PHE A 344 -14.63 -10.78 9.48
C PHE A 344 -15.45 -11.68 8.55
N ASP A 345 -15.34 -11.50 7.23
CA ASP A 345 -16.05 -12.32 6.24
C ASP A 345 -15.67 -13.79 6.35
N ALA A 346 -14.39 -14.07 6.56
CA ALA A 346 -13.86 -15.43 6.68
C ALA A 346 -14.16 -16.10 8.04
N THR A 347 -14.16 -15.32 9.14
CA THR A 347 -14.24 -15.86 10.50
C THR A 347 -15.55 -15.60 11.22
N LYS A 348 -16.31 -14.61 10.78
CA LYS A 348 -17.52 -14.07 11.45
C LYS A 348 -17.21 -13.39 12.79
N ASP A 349 -15.96 -12.99 13.04
CA ASP A 349 -15.56 -12.32 14.27
C ASP A 349 -16.12 -10.89 14.32
N PRO A 350 -17.12 -10.59 15.17
CA PRO A 350 -17.76 -9.28 15.21
C PRO A 350 -16.82 -8.17 15.72
N GLN A 351 -15.73 -8.53 16.43
CA GLN A 351 -14.79 -7.55 16.93
C GLN A 351 -13.95 -6.94 15.79
N ALA A 352 -13.67 -7.74 14.75
CA ALA A 352 -12.96 -7.26 13.57
C ALA A 352 -13.79 -6.23 12.79
N LEU A 353 -15.08 -6.51 12.55
CA LEU A 353 -15.97 -5.51 11.91
C LEU A 353 -16.12 -4.26 12.76
N ALA A 354 -16.30 -4.41 14.08
CA ALA A 354 -16.43 -3.28 14.99
C ALA A 354 -15.15 -2.42 15.02
N ALA A 355 -13.96 -3.01 14.91
CA ALA A 355 -12.69 -2.28 14.80
C ALA A 355 -12.61 -1.54 13.46
N ALA A 356 -12.96 -2.19 12.35
CA ALA A 356 -13.01 -1.58 11.03
C ALA A 356 -13.97 -0.37 10.97
N GLU A 357 -15.19 -0.50 11.51
CA GLU A 357 -16.16 0.59 11.57
C GLU A 357 -15.67 1.75 12.45
N ARG A 358 -15.01 1.47 13.59
CA ARG A 358 -14.43 2.53 14.43
C ARG A 358 -13.34 3.31 13.70
N ALA A 359 -12.43 2.61 13.01
CA ALA A 359 -11.39 3.25 12.23
C ALA A 359 -11.96 4.11 11.10
N ALA A 360 -12.95 3.60 10.35
CA ALA A 360 -13.62 4.34 9.30
C ALA A 360 -14.33 5.61 9.84
N ASN A 361 -15.01 5.51 10.97
CA ASN A 361 -15.65 6.64 11.62
C ASN A 361 -14.61 7.67 12.10
N TRP A 362 -13.49 7.23 12.65
CA TRP A 362 -12.40 8.11 13.06
C TRP A 362 -11.83 8.90 11.86
N VAL A 363 -11.56 8.23 10.75
CA VAL A 363 -11.07 8.88 9.52
C VAL A 363 -12.08 9.88 8.98
N ASN A 364 -13.37 9.52 8.94
CA ASN A 364 -14.43 10.45 8.54
C ASN A 364 -14.52 11.69 9.44
N GLN A 365 -14.29 11.55 10.73
CA GLN A 365 -14.35 12.68 11.67
C GLN A 365 -13.10 13.57 11.61
N ASN A 366 -11.93 13.01 11.33
CA ASN A 366 -10.65 13.71 11.51
C ASN A 366 -9.92 14.02 10.19
N ARG A 367 -10.24 13.32 9.08
CA ARG A 367 -9.53 13.44 7.80
C ARG A 367 -10.40 13.85 6.62
N LEU A 368 -11.73 13.69 6.71
CA LEU A 368 -12.65 13.98 5.60
C LEU A 368 -12.58 15.47 5.20
N LEU A 369 -12.43 15.72 3.91
CA LEU A 369 -12.53 17.04 3.29
C LEU A 369 -13.98 17.37 2.92
N ALA A 370 -14.31 18.64 2.84
CA ALA A 370 -15.65 19.09 2.48
C ALA A 370 -16.13 18.56 1.12
N GLU A 371 -15.19 18.40 0.18
CA GLU A 371 -15.43 17.91 -1.18
C GLU A 371 -15.53 16.38 -1.27
N GLY A 372 -15.31 15.62 -0.19
CA GLY A 372 -15.47 14.17 -0.13
C GLY A 372 -14.19 13.33 -0.25
N GLY A 373 -13.02 13.98 -0.36
CA GLY A 373 -11.70 13.33 -0.25
C GLY A 373 -11.17 13.35 1.18
N PHE A 374 -9.92 12.98 1.36
CA PHE A 374 -9.31 12.88 2.68
C PHE A 374 -7.98 13.63 2.73
N ARG A 375 -7.69 14.23 3.87
CA ARG A 375 -6.31 14.58 4.22
C ARG A 375 -5.56 13.29 4.55
N HIS A 376 -4.31 13.22 4.12
CA HIS A 376 -3.46 12.07 4.45
C HIS A 376 -3.22 11.99 5.95
N GLY A 377 -2.70 13.05 6.56
CA GLY A 377 -2.38 13.16 7.97
C GLY A 377 -2.75 14.52 8.57
N ASP A 378 -2.07 14.88 9.65
CA ASP A 378 -2.26 16.18 10.29
C ASP A 378 -1.60 17.33 9.50
N ASN A 379 -0.48 17.05 8.84
CA ASN A 379 0.29 17.98 8.01
C ASN A 379 0.24 17.53 6.55
N ASP A 380 -0.78 17.95 5.82
CA ASP A 380 -1.10 17.47 4.47
C ASP A 380 -0.45 18.35 3.39
N ARG A 381 0.88 18.48 3.42
CA ARG A 381 1.61 19.25 2.42
C ARG A 381 1.61 18.51 1.08
N GLY A 382 1.23 19.23 0.01
CA GLY A 382 1.16 18.67 -1.35
C GLY A 382 -0.08 17.84 -1.64
N GLY A 383 -0.93 17.58 -0.64
CA GLY A 383 -2.20 16.87 -0.80
C GLY A 383 -3.34 17.75 -1.34
N PRO A 384 -4.54 17.18 -1.48
CA PRO A 384 -4.89 15.79 -1.19
C PRO A 384 -4.27 14.80 -2.18
N PHE A 385 -4.17 13.51 -1.75
CA PHE A 385 -3.56 12.44 -2.54
C PHE A 385 -4.58 11.42 -3.01
N LEU A 386 -4.36 10.88 -4.21
CA LEU A 386 -5.22 9.88 -4.84
C LEU A 386 -5.33 8.62 -3.99
N GLY A 387 -4.20 8.13 -3.46
CA GLY A 387 -4.15 6.89 -2.68
C GLY A 387 -5.05 6.91 -1.44
N ASP A 388 -5.21 8.07 -0.76
CA ASP A 388 -6.12 8.19 0.39
C ASP A 388 -7.59 8.02 -0.03
N ALA A 389 -7.97 8.67 -1.14
CA ALA A 389 -9.34 8.63 -1.63
C ALA A 389 -9.72 7.23 -2.15
N VAL A 390 -8.79 6.55 -2.83
CA VAL A 390 -9.01 5.18 -3.35
C VAL A 390 -9.10 4.19 -2.21
N ALA A 391 -8.13 4.16 -1.28
CA ALA A 391 -8.11 3.20 -0.18
C ALA A 391 -9.33 3.34 0.74
N MET A 392 -9.75 4.57 1.05
CA MET A 392 -10.97 4.79 1.82
C MET A 392 -12.23 4.44 1.04
N GLY A 393 -12.27 4.74 -0.28
CA GLY A 393 -13.39 4.36 -1.15
C GLY A 393 -13.61 2.85 -1.21
N GLU A 394 -12.54 2.07 -1.37
CA GLU A 394 -12.56 0.59 -1.33
C GLU A 394 -13.00 0.08 0.05
N ALA A 395 -12.43 0.63 1.13
CA ALA A 395 -12.81 0.29 2.50
C ALA A 395 -14.31 0.52 2.78
N PHE A 396 -14.88 1.58 2.25
CA PHE A 396 -16.33 1.83 2.37
C PHE A 396 -17.18 0.85 1.57
N LEU A 397 -16.75 0.41 0.38
CA LEU A 397 -17.42 -0.66 -0.35
C LEU A 397 -17.38 -1.98 0.42
N ASP A 398 -16.24 -2.31 1.02
CA ASP A 398 -16.10 -3.50 1.86
C ASP A 398 -17.00 -3.44 3.10
N LEU A 399 -17.05 -2.30 3.79
CA LEU A 399 -17.96 -2.08 4.92
C LEU A 399 -19.43 -2.13 4.52
N TYR A 400 -19.78 -1.62 3.32
CA TYR A 400 -21.13 -1.75 2.79
C TYR A 400 -21.49 -3.21 2.56
N ALA A 401 -20.65 -3.96 1.87
CA ALA A 401 -20.87 -5.39 1.62
C ALA A 401 -20.96 -6.18 2.93
N ALA A 402 -20.16 -5.83 3.95
CA ALA A 402 -20.15 -6.50 5.25
C ALA A 402 -21.37 -6.20 6.13
N SER A 403 -21.90 -4.98 6.07
CA SER A 403 -22.94 -4.50 7.00
C SER A 403 -24.31 -4.22 6.35
N GLY A 404 -24.33 -4.02 5.04
CA GLY A 404 -25.50 -3.54 4.31
C GLY A 404 -25.87 -2.08 4.61
N LYS A 405 -25.06 -1.33 5.38
CA LYS A 405 -25.33 0.06 5.75
C LYS A 405 -25.10 0.99 4.56
N ARG A 406 -26.15 1.60 4.02
CA ARG A 406 -26.09 2.46 2.82
C ARG A 406 -25.18 3.70 2.99
N ASP A 407 -24.96 4.14 4.21
CA ASP A 407 -24.07 5.28 4.49
C ASP A 407 -22.65 4.99 4.00
N TRP A 408 -22.16 3.75 4.10
CA TRP A 408 -20.87 3.37 3.57
C TRP A 408 -20.83 3.40 2.03
N LEU A 409 -21.90 2.94 1.37
CA LEU A 409 -22.00 3.03 -0.08
C LEU A 409 -22.01 4.49 -0.57
N ASN A 410 -22.74 5.35 0.15
CA ASN A 410 -22.76 6.79 -0.13
C ASN A 410 -21.38 7.45 0.11
N ALA A 411 -20.64 7.00 1.13
CA ALA A 411 -19.28 7.47 1.38
C ALA A 411 -18.32 7.04 0.27
N ALA A 412 -18.42 5.79 -0.22
CA ALA A 412 -17.65 5.32 -1.37
C ALA A 412 -17.94 6.14 -2.64
N ALA A 413 -19.22 6.49 -2.88
CA ALA A 413 -19.61 7.34 -4.00
C ALA A 413 -18.97 8.73 -3.92
N LYS A 414 -18.94 9.35 -2.73
CA LYS A 414 -18.28 10.65 -2.52
C LYS A 414 -16.77 10.57 -2.80
N SER A 415 -16.10 9.48 -2.38
CA SER A 415 -14.69 9.25 -2.71
C SER A 415 -14.48 9.13 -4.22
N GLY A 416 -15.35 8.38 -4.92
CA GLY A 416 -15.30 8.25 -6.38
C GLY A 416 -15.52 9.58 -7.10
N ASP A 417 -16.46 10.39 -6.64
CA ASP A 417 -16.73 11.73 -7.17
C ASP A 417 -15.52 12.66 -6.99
N PHE A 418 -14.90 12.61 -5.81
CA PHE A 418 -13.73 13.39 -5.50
C PHE A 418 -12.53 12.98 -6.37
N ILE A 419 -12.31 11.68 -6.58
CA ILE A 419 -11.26 11.16 -7.47
C ILE A 419 -11.43 11.70 -8.88
N ALA A 420 -12.64 11.60 -9.43
CA ALA A 420 -12.95 12.08 -10.77
C ALA A 420 -12.75 13.60 -10.94
N ALA A 421 -13.09 14.38 -9.92
CA ALA A 421 -13.00 15.84 -9.96
C ALA A 421 -11.58 16.37 -9.70
N SER A 422 -10.75 15.65 -8.90
CA SER A 422 -9.50 16.21 -8.38
C SER A 422 -8.25 15.66 -9.03
N PHE A 423 -8.27 14.43 -9.53
CA PHE A 423 -7.05 13.73 -9.97
C PHE A 423 -7.06 13.33 -11.45
N ARG A 424 -8.20 13.40 -12.13
CA ARG A 424 -8.29 13.04 -13.54
C ARG A 424 -7.43 13.95 -14.40
N ASP A 425 -6.56 13.36 -15.24
CA ASP A 425 -5.86 14.08 -16.32
C ASP A 425 -6.58 13.82 -17.65
N GLU A 426 -7.02 14.86 -18.32
CA GLU A 426 -7.68 14.76 -19.63
C GLU A 426 -6.79 14.12 -20.71
N ALA A 427 -5.48 14.20 -20.55
CA ALA A 427 -4.51 13.51 -21.42
C ALA A 427 -4.44 12.00 -21.17
N GLY A 428 -5.07 11.47 -20.12
CA GLY A 428 -5.18 10.06 -19.76
C GLY A 428 -4.70 9.73 -18.36
N GLY A 429 -5.45 8.87 -17.67
CA GLY A 429 -5.16 8.40 -16.31
C GLY A 429 -5.41 9.46 -15.22
N PHE A 430 -4.90 9.19 -14.02
CA PHE A 430 -5.10 9.99 -12.82
C PHE A 430 -3.76 10.35 -12.20
N PHE A 431 -3.61 11.57 -11.74
CA PHE A 431 -2.45 12.03 -11.00
C PHE A 431 -2.45 11.51 -9.56
N THR A 432 -1.26 11.31 -8.97
CA THR A 432 -1.10 10.88 -7.58
C THR A 432 -1.51 11.94 -6.56
N SER A 433 -1.44 13.22 -6.95
CA SER A 433 -1.81 14.36 -6.10
C SER A 433 -2.52 15.44 -6.92
N LYS A 434 -3.27 16.30 -6.24
CA LYS A 434 -3.92 17.45 -6.88
C LYS A 434 -2.85 18.42 -7.38
N THR A 435 -2.99 18.90 -8.62
CA THR A 435 -2.08 19.89 -9.22
C THR A 435 -2.10 21.16 -8.40
N ALA A 436 -0.98 21.52 -7.77
CA ALA A 436 -0.82 22.82 -7.12
C ALA A 436 -0.26 23.84 -8.11
N GLU A 437 -0.76 25.08 -8.05
CA GLU A 437 -0.13 26.21 -8.75
C GLU A 437 1.28 26.43 -8.20
N ALA A 438 2.27 26.66 -9.07
CA ALA A 438 3.64 27.06 -8.73
C ALA A 438 4.59 26.02 -8.12
N LYS A 439 4.64 24.79 -8.65
CA LYS A 439 5.77 23.86 -8.40
C LYS A 439 6.87 24.04 -9.46
N THR A 440 8.13 23.81 -9.07
CA THR A 440 9.33 23.98 -9.93
C THR A 440 9.97 22.64 -10.30
N GLY A 441 10.73 22.61 -11.38
CA GLY A 441 11.49 21.43 -11.82
C GLY A 441 10.58 20.22 -12.07
N VAL A 442 10.99 19.06 -11.61
CA VAL A 442 10.24 17.80 -11.77
C VAL A 442 8.90 17.78 -11.03
N PHE A 443 8.69 18.70 -10.10
CA PHE A 443 7.45 18.83 -9.34
C PHE A 443 6.40 19.71 -10.01
N ALA A 444 6.70 20.32 -11.15
CA ALA A 444 5.73 21.12 -11.92
C ALA A 444 4.51 20.30 -12.36
N LYS A 445 4.64 18.98 -12.47
CA LYS A 445 3.56 18.04 -12.79
C LYS A 445 3.55 16.88 -11.79
N PRO A 446 2.39 16.53 -11.20
CA PRO A 446 2.27 15.35 -10.36
C PRO A 446 2.60 14.07 -11.13
N ALA A 447 3.01 13.02 -10.39
CA ALA A 447 3.28 11.71 -10.98
C ALA A 447 1.97 10.97 -11.31
N LYS A 448 2.10 9.89 -12.10
CA LYS A 448 1.06 8.89 -12.34
C LYS A 448 1.67 7.52 -12.11
N LEU A 449 1.17 6.78 -11.14
CA LEU A 449 1.61 5.42 -10.85
C LEU A 449 0.70 4.41 -11.52
N ILE A 450 1.27 3.34 -12.07
CA ILE A 450 0.49 2.24 -12.65
C ILE A 450 -0.40 1.58 -11.60
N ASP A 451 0.11 1.39 -10.40
CA ASP A 451 -0.61 0.74 -9.30
C ASP A 451 -1.83 1.57 -8.87
N ASP A 452 -1.71 2.90 -8.82
CA ASP A 452 -2.86 3.79 -8.57
C ASP A 452 -3.92 3.67 -9.69
N GLN A 453 -3.48 3.59 -10.96
CA GLN A 453 -4.43 3.42 -12.08
C GLN A 453 -5.17 2.09 -12.00
N ILE A 454 -4.49 1.01 -11.59
CA ILE A 454 -5.11 -0.31 -11.37
C ILE A 454 -6.19 -0.21 -10.30
N GLN A 455 -5.87 0.40 -9.15
CA GLN A 455 -6.82 0.57 -8.05
C GLN A 455 -8.00 1.44 -8.46
N VAL A 456 -7.76 2.58 -9.12
CA VAL A 456 -8.85 3.43 -9.64
C VAL A 456 -9.74 2.68 -10.62
N ALA A 457 -9.15 1.94 -11.58
CA ALA A 457 -9.91 1.19 -12.58
C ALA A 457 -10.84 0.18 -11.91
N ARG A 458 -10.33 -0.59 -10.95
CA ARG A 458 -11.07 -1.63 -10.23
C ARG A 458 -12.13 -1.04 -9.29
N PHE A 459 -11.77 -0.02 -8.50
CA PHE A 459 -12.69 0.69 -7.60
C PHE A 459 -13.85 1.32 -8.37
N MET A 460 -13.57 2.10 -9.42
CA MET A 460 -14.59 2.77 -10.22
C MET A 460 -15.48 1.79 -10.97
N ASN A 461 -14.91 0.68 -11.46
CA ASN A 461 -15.70 -0.38 -12.08
C ASN A 461 -16.70 -1.00 -11.09
N LEU A 462 -16.26 -1.39 -9.90
CA LEU A 462 -17.14 -1.98 -8.89
C LEU A 462 -18.18 -0.96 -8.39
N LEU A 463 -17.77 0.28 -8.16
CA LEU A 463 -18.67 1.37 -7.78
C LEU A 463 -19.77 1.60 -8.84
N GLY A 464 -19.38 1.54 -10.12
CA GLY A 464 -20.31 1.61 -11.25
C GLY A 464 -21.33 0.45 -11.26
N ARG A 465 -20.93 -0.74 -10.80
CA ARG A 465 -21.87 -1.87 -10.65
C ARG A 465 -22.91 -1.61 -9.55
N TYR A 466 -22.56 -0.92 -8.48
CA TYR A 466 -23.50 -0.57 -7.40
C TYR A 466 -24.47 0.56 -7.77
N PHE A 467 -24.04 1.53 -8.59
CA PHE A 467 -24.88 2.69 -8.91
C PHE A 467 -25.55 2.62 -10.28
N GLY A 468 -25.01 1.84 -11.21
CA GLY A 468 -25.45 1.83 -12.61
C GLY A 468 -25.08 3.10 -13.38
N GLY A 469 -25.51 3.17 -14.63
CA GLY A 469 -25.21 4.30 -15.51
C GLY A 469 -23.74 4.39 -15.94
N ASP A 470 -23.36 5.53 -16.50
CA ASP A 470 -22.04 5.70 -17.15
C ASP A 470 -21.02 6.44 -16.28
N LYS A 471 -21.46 7.16 -15.24
CA LYS A 471 -20.63 8.05 -14.43
C LYS A 471 -19.31 7.42 -13.95
N TYR A 472 -19.37 6.32 -13.24
CA TYR A 472 -18.18 5.63 -12.71
C TYR A 472 -17.54 4.70 -13.75
N LYS A 473 -18.35 4.15 -14.66
CA LYS A 473 -17.86 3.36 -15.78
C LYS A 473 -16.94 4.16 -16.70
N GLU A 474 -17.23 5.41 -16.95
CA GLU A 474 -16.36 6.32 -17.72
C GLU A 474 -15.02 6.52 -17.03
N GLN A 475 -14.98 6.64 -15.70
CA GLN A 475 -13.74 6.75 -14.94
C GLN A 475 -12.90 5.46 -14.99
N ALA A 476 -13.55 4.31 -14.83
CA ALA A 476 -12.91 3.00 -15.00
C ALA A 476 -12.34 2.83 -16.43
N THR A 477 -13.11 3.22 -17.44
CA THR A 477 -12.70 3.21 -18.85
C THR A 477 -11.48 4.10 -19.07
N HIS A 478 -11.46 5.31 -18.49
CA HIS A 478 -10.36 6.25 -18.61
C HIS A 478 -9.05 5.71 -17.99
N ALA A 479 -9.13 5.10 -16.80
CA ALA A 479 -7.99 4.43 -16.17
C ALA A 479 -7.51 3.23 -17.02
N MET A 480 -8.42 2.41 -17.53
CA MET A 480 -8.09 1.25 -18.36
C MET A 480 -7.48 1.63 -19.70
N GLN A 481 -7.88 2.74 -20.33
CA GLN A 481 -7.24 3.25 -21.53
C GLN A 481 -5.77 3.63 -21.28
N TYR A 482 -5.48 4.24 -20.13
CA TYR A 482 -4.11 4.53 -19.72
C TYR A 482 -3.31 3.24 -19.49
N LEU A 483 -3.85 2.27 -18.73
CA LEU A 483 -3.23 0.98 -18.44
C LEU A 483 -2.98 0.16 -19.71
N SER A 484 -3.94 0.13 -20.64
CA SER A 484 -3.78 -0.55 -21.93
C SER A 484 -2.68 0.09 -22.78
N GLY A 485 -2.55 1.42 -22.74
CA GLY A 485 -1.43 2.14 -23.37
C GLY A 485 -0.09 1.79 -22.72
N ALA A 486 -0.02 1.85 -21.39
CA ALA A 486 1.19 1.57 -20.62
C ALA A 486 1.71 0.14 -20.78
N SER A 487 0.82 -0.85 -20.91
CA SER A 487 1.17 -2.27 -21.01
C SER A 487 1.97 -2.63 -22.26
N THR A 488 2.03 -1.76 -23.28
CA THR A 488 2.87 -1.99 -24.48
C THR A 488 4.35 -1.67 -24.25
N GLU A 489 4.66 -0.93 -23.21
CA GLU A 489 6.00 -0.34 -23.00
C GLU A 489 6.70 -0.88 -21.73
N MET A 490 5.95 -1.58 -20.87
CA MET A 490 6.47 -2.04 -19.58
C MET A 490 6.90 -3.51 -19.65
N ILE A 491 8.14 -3.78 -19.25
CA ILE A 491 8.74 -5.12 -19.25
C ILE A 491 8.39 -5.91 -17.99
N ARG A 492 8.01 -5.22 -16.89
CA ARG A 492 7.67 -5.89 -15.62
C ARG A 492 6.35 -6.66 -15.67
N PRO A 493 6.16 -7.71 -14.84
CA PRO A 493 4.85 -8.31 -14.66
C PRO A 493 3.84 -7.29 -14.13
N LEU A 494 2.64 -7.28 -14.70
CA LEU A 494 1.54 -6.38 -14.31
C LEU A 494 0.23 -7.18 -14.12
N PRO A 495 0.19 -8.14 -13.17
CA PRO A 495 -1.00 -8.96 -12.95
C PRO A 495 -2.22 -8.16 -12.49
N GLY A 496 -2.04 -7.02 -11.85
CA GLY A 496 -3.13 -6.09 -11.51
C GLY A 496 -3.83 -5.53 -12.75
N VAL A 497 -3.11 -5.31 -13.86
CA VAL A 497 -3.71 -4.91 -15.14
C VAL A 497 -4.55 -6.03 -15.74
N LEU A 498 -4.09 -7.29 -15.63
CA LEU A 498 -4.88 -8.46 -16.06
C LEU A 498 -6.17 -8.58 -15.25
N LEU A 499 -6.10 -8.37 -13.93
CA LEU A 499 -7.29 -8.34 -13.06
C LEU A 499 -8.27 -7.25 -13.44
N ALA A 500 -7.78 -6.02 -13.65
CA ALA A 500 -8.61 -4.89 -14.02
C ALA A 500 -9.27 -5.10 -15.40
N ASP A 501 -8.55 -5.68 -16.38
CA ASP A 501 -9.11 -6.05 -17.70
C ASP A 501 -10.21 -7.11 -17.57
N GLU A 502 -10.00 -8.14 -16.76
CA GLU A 502 -11.00 -9.18 -16.51
C GLU A 502 -12.25 -8.62 -15.82
N GLU A 503 -12.09 -7.86 -14.74
CA GLU A 503 -13.19 -7.25 -13.97
C GLU A 503 -13.99 -6.24 -14.80
N ASN A 504 -13.32 -5.50 -15.69
CA ASN A 504 -13.99 -4.59 -16.61
C ASN A 504 -14.80 -5.30 -17.69
N ALA A 505 -14.38 -6.52 -18.09
CA ALA A 505 -14.99 -7.30 -19.14
C ALA A 505 -16.17 -8.18 -18.68
N VAL A 506 -16.20 -8.57 -17.40
CA VAL A 506 -17.20 -9.52 -16.88
C VAL A 506 -18.02 -8.91 -15.73
N GLU A 507 -19.18 -9.52 -15.47
CA GLU A 507 -19.99 -9.14 -14.32
C GLU A 507 -19.41 -9.71 -13.01
N PRO A 508 -19.52 -9.00 -11.87
CA PRO A 508 -19.19 -9.55 -10.56
C PRO A 508 -20.09 -10.74 -10.21
N THR A 509 -19.72 -11.50 -9.19
CA THR A 509 -20.67 -12.41 -8.54
C THR A 509 -21.66 -11.55 -7.78
N HIS A 510 -22.86 -11.39 -8.33
CA HIS A 510 -23.89 -10.52 -7.79
C HIS A 510 -24.88 -11.32 -6.95
N MET A 511 -25.00 -10.97 -5.69
CA MET A 511 -25.96 -11.53 -4.76
C MET A 511 -26.73 -10.40 -4.07
N THR A 512 -28.07 -10.53 -4.01
CA THR A 512 -28.91 -9.58 -3.31
C THR A 512 -29.78 -10.31 -2.31
N ILE A 513 -29.74 -9.88 -1.06
CA ILE A 513 -30.63 -10.30 -0.01
C ILE A 513 -31.81 -9.34 0.03
N VAL A 514 -33.03 -9.86 -0.09
CA VAL A 514 -34.29 -9.09 0.03
C VAL A 514 -34.94 -9.46 1.34
N GLY A 515 -35.14 -8.50 2.23
CA GLY A 515 -35.72 -8.73 3.54
C GLY A 515 -35.25 -7.76 4.60
N HIS A 516 -35.97 -7.71 5.70
CA HIS A 516 -35.65 -6.81 6.80
C HIS A 516 -34.31 -7.18 7.45
N LYS A 517 -33.45 -6.19 7.72
CA LYS A 517 -32.11 -6.38 8.30
C LYS A 517 -32.14 -6.93 9.73
N ASP A 518 -33.24 -6.81 10.42
CA ASP A 518 -33.50 -7.37 11.74
C ASP A 518 -34.10 -8.79 11.70
N ASP A 519 -34.45 -9.34 10.52
CA ASP A 519 -34.91 -10.73 10.41
C ASP A 519 -33.69 -11.69 10.46
N PRO A 520 -33.67 -12.66 11.42
CA PRO A 520 -32.56 -13.61 11.53
C PRO A 520 -32.32 -14.46 10.28
N ARG A 521 -33.35 -14.72 9.45
CA ARG A 521 -33.23 -15.46 8.20
C ARG A 521 -32.52 -14.63 7.14
N ALA A 522 -32.85 -13.32 7.02
CA ALA A 522 -32.12 -12.40 6.16
C ALA A 522 -30.65 -12.26 6.58
N GLN A 523 -30.39 -12.17 7.90
CA GLN A 523 -29.04 -12.13 8.45
C GLN A 523 -28.24 -13.39 8.12
N ALA A 524 -28.86 -14.58 8.18
CA ALA A 524 -28.21 -15.84 7.84
C ALA A 524 -27.86 -15.92 6.34
N LEU A 525 -28.76 -15.47 5.46
CA LEU A 525 -28.50 -15.39 4.01
C LEU A 525 -27.37 -14.41 3.70
N HIS A 526 -27.39 -13.22 4.31
CA HIS A 526 -26.34 -12.22 4.14
C HIS A 526 -24.97 -12.72 4.66
N ALA A 527 -24.94 -13.35 5.84
CA ALA A 527 -23.74 -13.93 6.39
C ALA A 527 -23.13 -15.01 5.48
N PHE A 528 -23.97 -15.82 4.84
CA PHE A 528 -23.52 -16.78 3.82
C PHE A 528 -22.98 -16.07 2.57
N ALA A 529 -23.73 -15.13 2.00
CA ALA A 529 -23.34 -14.42 0.77
C ALA A 529 -22.03 -13.64 0.96
N ARG A 530 -21.81 -13.05 2.12
CA ARG A 530 -20.60 -12.37 2.50
C ARG A 530 -19.39 -13.32 2.56
N ALA A 531 -19.55 -14.48 3.22
CA ALA A 531 -18.52 -15.49 3.37
C ALA A 531 -18.29 -16.32 2.08
N PHE A 532 -19.12 -16.14 1.03
CA PHE A 532 -18.92 -16.84 -0.23
C PHE A 532 -17.60 -16.41 -0.88
N PRO A 533 -16.70 -17.37 -1.24
CA PRO A 533 -15.35 -17.07 -1.68
C PRO A 533 -15.29 -16.60 -3.14
N ALA A 534 -15.89 -15.46 -3.45
CA ALA A 534 -15.76 -14.78 -4.73
C ALA A 534 -15.04 -13.45 -4.51
N ARG A 535 -13.90 -13.25 -5.16
CA ARG A 535 -13.08 -12.04 -5.01
C ARG A 535 -13.75 -10.82 -5.67
N TYR A 536 -14.23 -10.97 -6.90
CA TYR A 536 -14.99 -9.91 -7.59
C TYR A 536 -16.48 -10.12 -7.35
N LYS A 537 -17.03 -9.40 -6.35
CA LYS A 537 -18.37 -9.60 -5.79
C LYS A 537 -19.11 -8.28 -5.64
N ARG A 538 -20.40 -8.26 -6.03
CA ARG A 538 -21.38 -7.22 -5.69
C ARG A 538 -22.38 -7.85 -4.73
N LEU A 539 -22.38 -7.40 -3.48
CA LEU A 539 -23.30 -7.89 -2.46
C LEU A 539 -24.20 -6.75 -2.00
N GLU A 540 -25.51 -6.94 -2.10
CA GLU A 540 -26.50 -5.94 -1.74
C GLU A 540 -27.50 -6.48 -0.72
N TRP A 541 -28.01 -5.59 0.10
CA TRP A 541 -29.08 -5.89 1.03
C TRP A 541 -30.24 -4.92 0.81
N LEU A 542 -31.32 -5.41 0.18
CA LEU A 542 -32.53 -4.67 -0.07
C LEU A 542 -33.50 -4.85 1.12
N ASP A 543 -33.46 -3.90 2.04
CA ASP A 543 -34.53 -3.70 3.03
C ASP A 543 -35.52 -2.68 2.44
N LEU A 544 -36.73 -3.12 2.12
CA LEU A 544 -37.70 -2.27 1.45
C LEU A 544 -38.08 -1.02 2.26
N ARG A 545 -37.86 -1.02 3.58
CA ARG A 545 -38.05 0.14 4.45
C ARG A 545 -37.06 1.28 4.15
N GLU A 546 -35.90 0.96 3.55
CA GLU A 546 -34.87 1.94 3.18
C GLU A 546 -35.04 2.46 1.74
N GLY A 547 -36.06 2.01 1.02
CA GLY A 547 -36.28 2.35 -0.39
C GLY A 547 -35.46 1.50 -1.36
N PRO A 548 -35.53 1.78 -2.68
CA PRO A 548 -34.85 0.98 -3.72
C PRO A 548 -33.34 1.02 -3.61
N LEU A 549 -32.67 0.03 -4.21
CA LEU A 549 -31.22 0.05 -4.42
C LEU A 549 -30.84 1.16 -5.42
N PRO A 550 -29.62 1.74 -5.32
CA PRO A 550 -29.19 2.79 -6.22
C PRO A 550 -29.13 2.36 -7.69
N ASN A 551 -28.75 1.11 -7.96
CA ASN A 551 -28.77 0.57 -9.30
C ASN A 551 -30.07 -0.19 -9.56
N PRO A 552 -30.94 0.30 -10.48
CA PRO A 552 -32.22 -0.32 -10.80
C PRO A 552 -32.13 -1.43 -11.86
N ASP A 553 -30.95 -2.01 -12.08
CA ASP A 553 -30.72 -3.03 -13.13
C ASP A 553 -31.55 -4.31 -12.93
N VAL A 554 -31.99 -4.58 -11.71
CA VAL A 554 -32.83 -5.71 -11.32
C VAL A 554 -33.94 -5.24 -10.37
N GLU A 555 -35.17 -5.64 -10.65
CA GLU A 555 -36.32 -5.50 -9.77
C GLU A 555 -36.51 -6.80 -8.98
N TYR A 556 -36.58 -6.69 -7.67
CA TYR A 556 -36.79 -7.83 -6.79
C TYR A 556 -38.22 -7.86 -6.23
N PRO A 557 -38.91 -9.02 -6.27
CA PRO A 557 -40.25 -9.14 -5.72
C PRO A 557 -40.22 -9.09 -4.19
N ASP A 558 -41.25 -8.47 -3.59
CA ASP A 558 -41.55 -8.66 -2.18
C ASP A 558 -42.29 -9.98 -2.02
N LEU A 559 -41.64 -10.95 -1.39
CA LEU A 559 -42.21 -12.30 -1.19
C LEU A 559 -42.88 -12.46 0.17
N GLY A 560 -42.89 -11.41 1.01
CA GLY A 560 -43.40 -11.46 2.39
C GLY A 560 -42.50 -12.25 3.36
N GLU A 561 -41.37 -12.77 2.88
CA GLU A 561 -40.32 -13.43 3.68
C GLU A 561 -38.94 -13.20 3.06
N PRO A 562 -37.86 -13.25 3.85
CA PRO A 562 -36.51 -13.03 3.34
C PRO A 562 -36.10 -14.06 2.30
N ALA A 563 -35.51 -13.58 1.21
CA ALA A 563 -34.94 -14.41 0.14
C ALA A 563 -33.64 -13.81 -0.40
N ALA A 564 -32.80 -14.65 -0.96
CA ALA A 564 -31.61 -14.23 -1.67
C ALA A 564 -31.70 -14.56 -3.15
N PHE A 565 -31.13 -13.70 -3.98
CA PHE A 565 -31.05 -13.85 -5.44
C PHE A 565 -29.60 -13.81 -5.86
N ALA A 566 -29.22 -14.69 -6.79
CA ALA A 566 -27.95 -14.62 -7.50
C ALA A 566 -28.19 -14.21 -8.94
N CYS A 567 -27.50 -13.18 -9.41
CA CYS A 567 -27.69 -12.61 -10.73
C CYS A 567 -26.40 -12.64 -11.57
N SER A 568 -26.55 -12.79 -12.89
CA SER A 568 -25.49 -12.67 -13.89
C SER A 568 -26.10 -12.20 -15.20
N ASN A 569 -25.47 -11.24 -15.88
CA ASN A 569 -25.90 -10.72 -17.18
C ASN A 569 -27.40 -10.32 -17.22
N ARG A 570 -27.89 -9.64 -16.18
CA ARG A 570 -29.29 -9.22 -15.99
C ARG A 570 -30.30 -10.39 -15.87
N ILE A 571 -29.82 -11.61 -15.71
CA ILE A 571 -30.66 -12.78 -15.43
C ILE A 571 -30.45 -13.12 -13.96
N CYS A 572 -31.54 -13.16 -13.19
CA CYS A 572 -31.53 -13.57 -11.79
C CYS A 572 -32.11 -14.97 -11.62
N SER A 573 -31.63 -15.63 -10.59
CA SER A 573 -32.14 -16.93 -10.18
C SER A 573 -33.56 -16.84 -9.64
N TYR A 574 -34.21 -17.99 -9.45
CA TYR A 574 -35.32 -18.11 -8.50
C TYR A 574 -34.84 -17.74 -7.08
N PRO A 575 -35.74 -17.31 -6.19
CA PRO A 575 -35.40 -16.99 -4.83
C PRO A 575 -34.83 -18.19 -4.08
N SER A 576 -33.80 -17.96 -3.26
CA SER A 576 -33.22 -18.91 -2.33
C SER A 576 -33.58 -18.50 -0.92
N PHE A 577 -34.22 -19.38 -0.15
CA PHE A 577 -34.67 -19.11 1.20
C PHE A 577 -33.71 -19.63 2.27
N THR A 578 -32.73 -20.44 1.86
CA THR A 578 -31.69 -21.00 2.73
C THR A 578 -30.29 -20.78 2.15
N SER A 579 -29.29 -20.81 3.02
CA SER A 579 -27.88 -20.73 2.61
C SER A 579 -27.47 -21.88 1.67
N ALA A 580 -28.04 -23.08 1.84
CA ALA A 580 -27.76 -24.23 0.99
C ALA A 580 -28.31 -24.04 -0.44
N GLU A 581 -29.54 -23.53 -0.55
CA GLU A 581 -30.12 -23.16 -1.85
C GLU A 581 -29.33 -22.06 -2.52
N LEU A 582 -28.96 -21.00 -1.79
CA LEU A 582 -28.14 -19.92 -2.33
C LEU A 582 -26.79 -20.42 -2.83
N GLN A 583 -26.14 -21.34 -2.10
CA GLN A 583 -24.88 -21.97 -2.55
C GLN A 583 -25.02 -22.69 -3.90
N ALA A 584 -26.07 -23.48 -4.04
CA ALA A 584 -26.35 -24.20 -5.28
C ALA A 584 -26.60 -23.22 -6.43
N THR A 585 -27.42 -22.20 -6.16
CA THR A 585 -27.81 -21.17 -7.11
C THR A 585 -26.60 -20.35 -7.60
N VAL A 586 -25.75 -19.86 -6.70
CA VAL A 586 -24.54 -19.09 -7.08
C VAL A 586 -23.60 -19.93 -7.94
N LYS A 587 -23.39 -21.20 -7.61
CA LYS A 587 -22.59 -22.13 -8.42
C LYS A 587 -23.18 -22.36 -9.82
N GLN A 588 -24.51 -22.38 -9.95
CA GLN A 588 -25.18 -22.49 -11.24
C GLN A 588 -25.02 -21.21 -12.06
N MET A 589 -25.24 -20.04 -11.43
CA MET A 589 -25.12 -18.75 -12.11
C MET A 589 -23.67 -18.44 -12.53
N ALA A 590 -22.67 -18.89 -11.76
CA ALA A 590 -21.27 -18.76 -12.13
C ALA A 590 -20.92 -19.45 -13.47
N LYS A 591 -21.59 -20.55 -13.81
CA LYS A 591 -21.42 -21.25 -15.09
C LYS A 591 -21.95 -20.46 -16.30
N LEU A 592 -22.80 -19.48 -16.06
CA LEU A 592 -23.37 -18.62 -17.10
C LEU A 592 -22.51 -17.40 -17.39
N LYS A 593 -21.48 -17.14 -16.57
CA LYS A 593 -20.58 -16.01 -16.79
C LYS A 593 -19.67 -16.30 -18.00
N PRO A 594 -19.61 -15.40 -18.98
CA PRO A 594 -18.58 -15.50 -20.01
C PRO A 594 -17.20 -15.33 -19.36
N SER A 595 -16.26 -16.18 -19.71
CA SER A 595 -14.86 -15.91 -19.38
C SER A 595 -14.34 -14.79 -20.29
N ARG A 596 -13.34 -14.03 -19.83
CA ARG A 596 -12.70 -13.01 -20.68
C ARG A 596 -12.17 -13.62 -21.99
N ALA A 597 -11.62 -14.83 -21.93
CA ALA A 597 -11.17 -15.57 -23.10
C ALA A 597 -12.33 -15.94 -24.08
N ALA A 598 -13.57 -16.04 -23.61
CA ALA A 598 -14.73 -16.27 -24.47
C ALA A 598 -15.18 -14.99 -25.19
N LEU A 599 -14.92 -13.82 -24.62
CA LEU A 599 -15.23 -12.52 -25.23
C LEU A 599 -14.23 -12.14 -26.34
N ASP A 600 -13.09 -12.84 -26.44
CA ASP A 600 -12.09 -12.64 -27.48
C ASP A 600 -12.36 -13.44 -28.77
N ARG A 601 -13.42 -14.26 -28.80
CA ARG A 601 -13.82 -15.04 -29.95
C ARG A 601 -14.85 -14.31 -30.80
#